data_7050ca3db336e466279798d623384a2c
#
_entry.id   7050ca3db336e466279798d623384a2c
#
_cell.length_a   1.000
_cell.length_b   1.000
_cell.length_c   1.000
_cell.angle_alpha   90.00
_cell.angle_beta   90.00
_cell.angle_gamma   90.00
#
_symmetry.space_group_name_H-M   'P 1'
#
loop_
_entity.id
_entity.type
_entity.pdbx_description
1 polymer ?
#
loop_
_entity_poly.entity_id
_entity_poly.type
_entity_poly.pdbx_seq_one_letter_code
_entity_poly.pdbx_strand_id
1 'polypeptide(L)'
;MTIRKAVLPVAGFGTRVLPATKAIPKELLPVVDRPALQYVVDEAIEAGIEHIVFITGRGKGAIEDYFDLSFELETNLRGKASKADILAEVEKTRLPAGGASFTRQQEALGLGHAIWCARDIIGDEPFAILLPDVIVKAEKSCLAQMVDAYSKTGGNIIAVDPVPEERVSSYGVIAPKGERDGRLIQMSGIFIFFISLLQ
;
A
#
# COMPACT_ATOMS: atom_id res chain seq x y z
N MET A 1 -12.27 16.86 -7.59
CA MET A 1 -12.69 15.62 -6.91
C MET A 1 -11.60 15.25 -5.92
N THR A 2 -11.97 14.84 -4.70
CA THR A 2 -11.01 14.46 -3.66
C THR A 2 -10.76 12.96 -3.72
N ILE A 3 -9.51 12.52 -3.56
CA ILE A 3 -9.16 11.09 -3.50
C ILE A 3 -9.47 10.62 -2.07
N ARG A 4 -10.43 9.73 -1.90
CA ARG A 4 -10.91 9.24 -0.60
C ARG A 4 -10.65 7.75 -0.41
N LYS A 5 -10.38 7.02 -1.48
CA LYS A 5 -10.20 5.56 -1.47
C LYS A 5 -8.78 5.20 -1.88
N ALA A 6 -8.24 4.15 -1.26
CA ALA A 6 -6.96 3.56 -1.66
C ALA A 6 -7.09 2.05 -1.85
N VAL A 7 -6.36 1.51 -2.82
CA VAL A 7 -6.26 0.06 -3.08
C VAL A 7 -4.86 -0.40 -2.70
N LEU A 8 -4.78 -1.38 -1.81
CA LEU A 8 -3.55 -2.00 -1.34
C LEU A 8 -3.51 -3.48 -1.77
N PRO A 9 -2.74 -3.83 -2.82
CA PRO A 9 -2.61 -5.22 -3.27
C PRO A 9 -1.67 -6.00 -2.35
N VAL A 10 -2.24 -6.87 -1.52
CA VAL A 10 -1.54 -7.70 -0.52
C VAL A 10 -1.66 -9.21 -0.81
N ALA A 11 -2.01 -9.60 -2.04
CA ALA A 11 -2.22 -11.00 -2.43
C ALA A 11 -0.92 -11.78 -2.73
N GLY A 12 0.23 -11.10 -2.82
CA GLY A 12 1.50 -11.70 -3.24
C GLY A 12 2.03 -12.80 -2.30
N PHE A 13 2.67 -13.83 -2.87
CA PHE A 13 3.18 -14.99 -2.10
C PHE A 13 4.42 -14.70 -1.24
N GLY A 14 5.12 -13.58 -1.45
CA GLY A 14 6.32 -13.25 -0.69
C GLY A 14 7.50 -14.18 -0.90
N THR A 15 7.64 -14.79 -2.07
CA THR A 15 8.66 -15.82 -2.37
C THR A 15 10.10 -15.37 -2.18
N ARG A 16 10.36 -14.05 -2.34
CA ARG A 16 11.70 -13.47 -2.15
C ARG A 16 12.18 -13.47 -0.68
N VAL A 17 11.26 -13.68 0.26
CA VAL A 17 11.51 -13.61 1.72
C VAL A 17 11.28 -14.97 2.40
N LEU A 18 11.20 -16.04 1.63
CA LEU A 18 11.15 -17.41 2.18
C LEU A 18 12.47 -17.72 2.92
N PRO A 19 12.40 -18.50 4.04
CA PRO A 19 11.23 -19.22 4.55
C PRO A 19 10.32 -18.40 5.49
N ALA A 20 10.66 -17.17 5.85
CA ALA A 20 9.91 -16.36 6.82
C ALA A 20 8.42 -16.20 6.42
N THR A 21 8.15 -16.03 5.13
CA THR A 21 6.81 -15.82 4.57
C THR A 21 6.02 -17.11 4.30
N LYS A 22 6.52 -18.26 4.75
CA LYS A 22 5.80 -19.54 4.59
C LYS A 22 4.44 -19.53 5.31
N ALA A 23 4.38 -18.92 6.49
CA ALA A 23 3.19 -18.87 7.34
C ALA A 23 2.71 -17.45 7.65
N ILE A 24 3.56 -16.44 7.41
CA ILE A 24 3.27 -15.04 7.73
C ILE A 24 3.23 -14.24 6.43
N PRO A 25 2.18 -13.43 6.18
CA PRO A 25 2.17 -12.48 5.07
C PRO A 25 3.42 -11.61 5.09
N LYS A 26 4.09 -11.42 3.93
CA LYS A 26 5.29 -10.57 3.84
C LYS A 26 5.02 -9.14 4.31
N GLU A 27 3.80 -8.68 4.12
CA GLU A 27 3.31 -7.36 4.47
C GLU A 27 3.25 -7.14 6.00
N LEU A 28 3.20 -8.23 6.77
CA LEU A 28 3.23 -8.21 8.24
C LEU A 28 4.63 -8.43 8.83
N LEU A 29 5.66 -8.57 8.01
CA LEU A 29 7.03 -8.59 8.52
C LEU A 29 7.36 -7.23 9.14
N PRO A 30 7.97 -7.21 10.34
CA PRO A 30 8.26 -5.96 11.03
C PRO A 30 9.37 -5.17 10.34
N VAL A 31 9.17 -3.87 10.27
CA VAL A 31 10.20 -2.89 9.95
C VAL A 31 10.37 -2.04 11.21
N VAL A 32 11.45 -2.27 11.93
CA VAL A 32 11.77 -1.70 13.24
C VAL A 32 10.75 -2.18 14.31
N ASP A 33 9.65 -1.50 14.52
CA ASP A 33 8.71 -1.68 15.63
C ASP A 33 7.30 -2.08 15.20
N ARG A 34 6.98 -2.00 13.90
CA ARG A 34 5.64 -2.29 13.36
C ARG A 34 5.70 -2.97 11.99
N PRO A 35 4.64 -3.65 11.55
CA PRO A 35 4.58 -4.25 10.22
C PRO A 35 4.78 -3.23 9.10
N ALA A 36 5.43 -3.67 8.00
CA ALA A 36 5.61 -2.84 6.81
C ALA A 36 4.29 -2.24 6.31
N LEU A 37 3.22 -3.04 6.33
CA LEU A 37 1.89 -2.60 5.90
C LEU A 37 1.32 -1.45 6.74
N GLN A 38 1.65 -1.38 8.05
CA GLN A 38 1.18 -0.28 8.91
C GLN A 38 1.71 1.07 8.44
N TYR A 39 2.98 1.15 8.03
CA TYR A 39 3.54 2.40 7.50
C TYR A 39 2.79 2.89 6.26
N VAL A 40 2.37 1.97 5.39
CA VAL A 40 1.65 2.30 4.17
C VAL A 40 0.20 2.72 4.46
N VAL A 41 -0.43 2.09 5.46
CA VAL A 41 -1.76 2.47 5.94
C VAL A 41 -1.73 3.83 6.63
N ASP A 42 -0.74 4.09 7.48
CA ASP A 42 -0.55 5.40 8.14
C ASP A 42 -0.35 6.51 7.09
N GLU A 43 0.44 6.25 6.05
CA GLU A 43 0.62 7.17 4.92
C GLU A 43 -0.69 7.47 4.19
N ALA A 44 -1.52 6.45 3.97
CA ALA A 44 -2.82 6.62 3.33
C ALA A 44 -3.75 7.50 4.19
N ILE A 45 -3.82 7.25 5.50
CA ILE A 45 -4.64 8.02 6.43
C ILE A 45 -4.14 9.48 6.50
N GLU A 46 -2.83 9.70 6.60
CA GLU A 46 -2.22 11.04 6.59
C GLU A 46 -2.57 11.83 5.33
N ALA A 47 -2.64 11.16 4.19
CA ALA A 47 -3.02 11.77 2.91
C ALA A 47 -4.53 12.05 2.76
N GLY A 48 -5.35 11.71 3.76
CA GLY A 48 -6.80 11.94 3.77
C GLY A 48 -7.61 10.80 3.15
N ILE A 49 -7.06 9.60 3.03
CA ILE A 49 -7.83 8.41 2.62
C ILE A 49 -8.78 8.01 3.75
N GLU A 50 -10.03 7.82 3.40
CA GLU A 50 -11.11 7.46 4.33
C GLU A 50 -11.46 5.96 4.26
N HIS A 51 -11.16 5.30 3.13
CA HIS A 51 -11.48 3.90 2.92
C HIS A 51 -10.35 3.16 2.20
N ILE A 52 -9.88 2.06 2.77
CA ILE A 52 -8.81 1.24 2.22
C ILE A 52 -9.38 -0.09 1.73
N VAL A 53 -9.10 -0.44 0.48
CA VAL A 53 -9.48 -1.72 -0.13
C VAL A 53 -8.26 -2.61 -0.21
N PHE A 54 -8.20 -3.61 0.66
CA PHE A 54 -7.15 -4.62 0.63
C PHE A 54 -7.49 -5.73 -0.37
N ILE A 55 -6.61 -5.94 -1.34
CA ILE A 55 -6.75 -7.06 -2.29
C ILE A 55 -5.93 -8.23 -1.76
N THR A 56 -6.60 -9.15 -1.11
CA THR A 56 -5.99 -10.28 -0.41
C THR A 56 -5.92 -11.54 -1.29
N GLY A 57 -5.23 -12.55 -0.80
CA GLY A 57 -5.16 -13.88 -1.37
C GLY A 57 -5.38 -14.96 -0.32
N ARG A 58 -5.19 -16.21 -0.71
CA ARG A 58 -5.27 -17.33 0.23
C ARG A 58 -4.17 -17.21 1.31
N GLY A 59 -4.53 -17.45 2.57
CA GLY A 59 -3.58 -17.41 3.70
C GLY A 59 -3.24 -16.00 4.19
N LYS A 60 -4.02 -14.97 3.82
CA LYS A 60 -3.80 -13.57 4.23
C LYS A 60 -4.73 -13.09 5.35
N GLY A 61 -5.47 -13.98 6.03
CA GLY A 61 -6.40 -13.62 7.12
C GLY A 61 -5.74 -12.83 8.26
N ALA A 62 -4.46 -13.09 8.56
CA ALA A 62 -3.72 -12.33 9.56
C ALA A 62 -3.63 -10.81 9.25
N ILE A 63 -3.82 -10.37 8.01
CA ILE A 63 -3.88 -8.94 7.67
C ILE A 63 -5.22 -8.35 8.13
N GLU A 64 -6.31 -9.08 7.99
CA GLU A 64 -7.64 -8.68 8.48
C GLU A 64 -7.58 -8.57 10.01
N ASP A 65 -7.10 -9.62 10.67
CA ASP A 65 -6.96 -9.70 12.13
C ASP A 65 -6.08 -8.57 12.70
N TYR A 66 -5.05 -8.15 11.96
CA TYR A 66 -4.13 -7.09 12.40
C TYR A 66 -4.81 -5.72 12.51
N PHE A 67 -5.73 -5.40 11.63
CA PHE A 67 -6.46 -4.13 11.62
C PHE A 67 -7.78 -4.16 12.36
N ASP A 68 -8.16 -5.31 12.91
CA ASP A 68 -9.39 -5.49 13.66
C ASP A 68 -9.17 -5.33 15.18
N LEU A 69 -10.27 -5.35 15.92
CA LEU A 69 -10.29 -5.33 17.38
C LEU A 69 -9.80 -6.66 17.96
N SER A 70 -8.69 -6.64 18.66
CA SER A 70 -8.21 -7.80 19.43
C SER A 70 -8.79 -7.77 20.86
N PHE A 71 -10.05 -8.15 21.00
CA PHE A 71 -10.83 -7.99 22.22
C PHE A 71 -10.15 -8.57 23.48
N GLU A 72 -9.67 -9.81 23.41
CA GLU A 72 -9.04 -10.50 24.54
C GLU A 72 -7.71 -9.84 24.94
N LEU A 73 -6.88 -9.50 23.96
CA LEU A 73 -5.61 -8.81 24.17
C LEU A 73 -5.84 -7.44 24.84
N GLU A 74 -6.71 -6.63 24.27
CA GLU A 74 -6.97 -5.29 24.76
C GLU A 74 -7.62 -5.30 26.13
N THR A 75 -8.56 -6.22 26.40
CA THR A 75 -9.16 -6.39 27.73
C THR A 75 -8.09 -6.74 28.77
N ASN A 76 -7.13 -7.61 28.42
CA ASN A 76 -6.01 -7.95 29.30
C ASN A 76 -5.06 -6.77 29.56
N LEU A 77 -4.83 -5.93 28.54
CA LEU A 77 -4.00 -4.73 28.67
C LEU A 77 -4.69 -3.65 29.52
N ARG A 78 -5.99 -3.39 29.31
CA ARG A 78 -6.78 -2.40 30.08
C ARG A 78 -6.79 -2.70 31.58
N GLY A 79 -6.70 -3.96 31.99
CA GLY A 79 -6.60 -4.34 33.38
C GLY A 79 -5.28 -3.98 34.09
N LYS A 80 -4.30 -3.42 33.37
CA LYS A 80 -2.93 -3.20 33.88
C LYS A 80 -2.46 -1.78 33.57
N ALA A 81 -2.48 -0.90 34.59
CA ALA A 81 -2.05 0.51 34.43
C ALA A 81 -0.63 0.65 33.83
N SER A 82 0.29 -0.29 34.16
CA SER A 82 1.67 -0.30 33.63
C SER A 82 1.76 -0.63 32.11
N LYS A 83 0.65 -0.94 31.45
CA LYS A 83 0.58 -1.28 30.03
C LYS A 83 -0.29 -0.33 29.21
N ALA A 84 -0.61 0.85 29.75
CA ALA A 84 -1.44 1.84 29.09
C ALA A 84 -0.83 2.31 27.76
N ASP A 85 0.49 2.52 27.72
CA ASP A 85 1.19 2.93 26.49
C ASP A 85 1.12 1.85 25.41
N ILE A 86 1.29 0.58 25.79
CA ILE A 86 1.17 -0.55 24.87
C ILE A 86 -0.25 -0.65 24.32
N LEU A 87 -1.25 -0.48 25.18
CA LEU A 87 -2.65 -0.48 24.76
C LEU A 87 -2.92 0.63 23.74
N ALA A 88 -2.42 1.83 24.01
CA ALA A 88 -2.59 2.96 23.09
C ALA A 88 -1.96 2.69 21.72
N GLU A 89 -0.79 2.03 21.67
CA GLU A 89 -0.17 1.64 20.39
C GLU A 89 -1.00 0.57 19.65
N VAL A 90 -1.54 -0.43 20.38
CA VAL A 90 -2.43 -1.45 19.78
C VAL A 90 -3.72 -0.81 19.26
N GLU A 91 -4.30 0.12 20.00
CA GLU A 91 -5.55 0.80 19.58
C GLU A 91 -5.35 1.68 18.32
N LYS A 92 -4.16 2.21 18.07
CA LYS A 92 -3.82 2.97 16.85
C LYS A 92 -3.78 2.11 15.58
N THR A 93 -3.58 0.79 15.70
CA THR A 93 -3.54 -0.08 14.52
C THR A 93 -4.92 -0.32 13.91
N ARG A 94 -5.99 -0.10 14.67
CA ARG A 94 -7.36 -0.33 14.22
C ARG A 94 -7.80 0.69 13.19
N LEU A 95 -8.45 0.20 12.14
CA LEU A 95 -9.17 1.06 11.23
C LEU A 95 -10.60 1.34 11.77
N PRO A 96 -11.17 2.52 11.49
CA PRO A 96 -12.54 2.83 11.91
C PRO A 96 -13.55 1.90 11.23
N ALA A 97 -14.70 1.71 11.86
CA ALA A 97 -15.78 0.92 11.28
C ALA A 97 -16.14 1.43 9.87
N GLY A 98 -16.10 0.54 8.88
CA GLY A 98 -16.31 0.88 7.49
C GLY A 98 -15.07 1.50 6.79
N GLY A 99 -13.95 1.70 7.48
CA GLY A 99 -12.70 2.24 6.90
C GLY A 99 -11.92 1.25 6.06
N ALA A 100 -12.27 -0.04 6.08
CA ALA A 100 -11.62 -1.08 5.28
C ALA A 100 -12.60 -2.01 4.58
N SER A 101 -12.20 -2.50 3.41
CA SER A 101 -12.81 -3.63 2.72
C SER A 101 -11.73 -4.62 2.32
N PHE A 102 -12.06 -5.91 2.40
CA PHE A 102 -11.18 -6.98 1.99
C PHE A 102 -11.83 -7.75 0.85
N THR A 103 -11.17 -7.79 -0.30
CA THR A 103 -11.60 -8.58 -1.44
C THR A 103 -10.47 -9.48 -1.92
N ARG A 104 -10.81 -10.55 -2.61
CA ARG A 104 -9.83 -11.59 -2.92
C ARG A 104 -9.48 -11.64 -4.40
N GLN A 105 -8.18 -11.58 -4.68
CA GLN A 105 -7.65 -12.04 -5.95
C GLN A 105 -7.51 -13.56 -5.89
N GLN A 106 -8.35 -14.29 -6.62
CA GLN A 106 -8.38 -15.76 -6.58
C GLN A 106 -7.20 -16.39 -7.35
N GLU A 107 -6.78 -15.75 -8.44
CA GLU A 107 -5.67 -16.19 -9.30
C GLU A 107 -4.61 -15.10 -9.41
N ALA A 108 -3.34 -15.49 -9.39
CA ALA A 108 -2.19 -14.56 -9.42
C ALA A 108 -1.94 -14.02 -10.84
N LEU A 109 -2.87 -13.24 -11.39
CA LEU A 109 -2.83 -12.67 -12.74
C LEU A 109 -2.13 -11.30 -12.81
N GLY A 110 -1.32 -10.97 -11.82
CA GLY A 110 -0.52 -9.75 -11.77
C GLY A 110 -1.20 -8.57 -11.09
N LEU A 111 -0.47 -7.44 -11.02
CA LEU A 111 -0.86 -6.23 -10.29
C LEU A 111 -2.12 -5.59 -10.84
N GLY A 112 -2.21 -5.44 -12.16
CA GLY A 112 -3.38 -4.83 -12.80
C GLY A 112 -4.67 -5.59 -12.49
N HIS A 113 -4.64 -6.93 -12.50
CA HIS A 113 -5.78 -7.74 -12.11
C HIS A 113 -6.12 -7.60 -10.62
N ALA A 114 -5.12 -7.50 -9.74
CA ALA A 114 -5.37 -7.24 -8.33
C ALA A 114 -6.15 -5.92 -8.15
N ILE A 115 -5.70 -4.84 -8.80
CA ILE A 115 -6.39 -3.54 -8.75
C ILE A 115 -7.82 -3.65 -9.33
N TRP A 116 -7.98 -4.37 -10.44
CA TRP A 116 -9.28 -4.60 -11.08
C TRP A 116 -10.27 -5.32 -10.15
N CYS A 117 -9.81 -6.16 -9.21
CA CYS A 117 -10.67 -6.80 -8.21
C CYS A 117 -11.36 -5.79 -7.27
N ALA A 118 -10.87 -4.54 -7.18
CA ALA A 118 -11.49 -3.49 -6.38
C ALA A 118 -12.59 -2.70 -7.12
N ARG A 119 -12.82 -2.91 -8.42
CA ARG A 119 -13.64 -2.05 -9.28
C ARG A 119 -15.03 -1.75 -8.74
N ASP A 120 -15.72 -2.78 -8.20
CA ASP A 120 -17.09 -2.63 -7.71
C ASP A 120 -17.16 -1.82 -6.38
N ILE A 121 -16.06 -1.80 -5.61
CA ILE A 121 -15.93 -1.01 -4.38
C ILE A 121 -15.52 0.43 -4.69
N ILE A 122 -14.64 0.60 -5.68
CA ILE A 122 -14.14 1.91 -6.10
C ILE A 122 -15.19 2.66 -6.91
N GLY A 123 -15.88 1.98 -7.85
CA GLY A 123 -16.78 2.62 -8.80
C GLY A 123 -16.01 3.57 -9.74
N ASP A 124 -16.64 4.68 -10.08
CA ASP A 124 -16.08 5.71 -10.99
C ASP A 124 -15.32 6.84 -10.25
N GLU A 125 -14.91 6.58 -9.00
CA GLU A 125 -14.18 7.58 -8.21
C GLU A 125 -12.66 7.52 -8.48
N PRO A 126 -11.96 8.67 -8.41
CA PRO A 126 -10.50 8.67 -8.37
C PRO A 126 -10.02 8.00 -7.08
N PHE A 127 -8.97 7.21 -7.19
CA PHE A 127 -8.43 6.46 -6.05
C PHE A 127 -6.91 6.39 -6.09
N ALA A 128 -6.31 6.10 -4.94
CA ALA A 128 -4.89 5.87 -4.81
C ALA A 128 -4.56 4.37 -4.90
N ILE A 129 -3.34 4.06 -5.33
CA ILE A 129 -2.77 2.71 -5.27
C ILE A 129 -1.49 2.81 -4.48
N LEU A 130 -1.36 2.03 -3.39
CA LEU A 130 -0.14 1.95 -2.62
C LEU A 130 0.37 0.50 -2.62
N LEU A 131 1.66 0.36 -2.93
CA LEU A 131 2.31 -0.94 -2.88
C LEU A 131 2.83 -1.18 -1.46
N PRO A 132 2.49 -2.30 -0.81
CA PRO A 132 2.77 -2.54 0.61
C PRO A 132 4.26 -2.76 0.93
N ASP A 133 5.11 -2.86 -0.07
CA ASP A 133 6.57 -3.01 0.04
C ASP A 133 7.34 -1.73 -0.37
N VAL A 134 6.64 -0.64 -0.62
CA VAL A 134 7.24 0.68 -0.91
C VAL A 134 6.95 1.62 0.26
N ILE A 135 7.95 1.80 1.13
CA ILE A 135 7.87 2.70 2.27
C ILE A 135 8.71 3.93 1.96
N VAL A 136 8.07 5.10 1.95
CA VAL A 136 8.73 6.38 1.68
C VAL A 136 8.74 7.21 2.96
N LYS A 137 9.92 7.64 3.41
CA LYS A 137 10.07 8.53 4.56
C LYS A 137 10.29 9.97 4.10
N ALA A 138 9.36 10.85 4.43
CA ALA A 138 9.43 12.28 4.13
C ALA A 138 8.67 13.07 5.22
N GLU A 139 8.89 14.40 5.33
CA GLU A 139 8.10 15.26 6.24
C GLU A 139 6.62 15.28 5.87
N LYS A 140 6.32 15.44 4.57
CA LYS A 140 4.99 15.25 3.99
C LYS A 140 5.01 13.95 3.23
N SER A 141 4.10 13.03 3.55
CA SER A 141 4.03 11.71 2.95
C SER A 141 3.99 11.76 1.42
N CYS A 142 4.51 10.73 0.77
CA CYS A 142 4.56 10.64 -0.69
C CYS A 142 3.14 10.73 -1.27
N LEU A 143 2.19 9.98 -0.72
CA LEU A 143 0.81 10.03 -1.19
C LEU A 143 0.18 11.41 -1.02
N ALA A 144 0.40 12.11 0.10
CA ALA A 144 -0.11 13.46 0.29
C ALA A 144 0.45 14.44 -0.76
N GLN A 145 1.73 14.29 -1.16
CA GLN A 145 2.31 15.06 -2.26
C GLN A 145 1.67 14.72 -3.61
N MET A 146 1.35 13.43 -3.86
CA MET A 146 0.67 12.98 -5.08
C MET A 146 -0.76 13.50 -5.15
N VAL A 147 -1.49 13.54 -4.03
CA VAL A 147 -2.84 14.11 -3.94
C VAL A 147 -2.82 15.61 -4.24
N ASP A 148 -1.81 16.34 -3.73
CA ASP A 148 -1.63 17.76 -4.09
C ASP A 148 -1.37 17.95 -5.59
N ALA A 149 -0.51 17.09 -6.18
CA ALA A 149 -0.24 17.13 -7.61
C ALA A 149 -1.53 16.86 -8.41
N TYR A 150 -2.27 15.81 -8.05
CA TYR A 150 -3.55 15.48 -8.67
C TYR A 150 -4.55 16.64 -8.60
N SER A 151 -4.64 17.32 -7.48
CA SER A 151 -5.56 18.45 -7.31
C SER A 151 -5.26 19.62 -8.26
N LYS A 152 -3.99 19.76 -8.69
CA LYS A 152 -3.52 20.83 -9.60
C LYS A 152 -3.62 20.44 -11.06
N THR A 153 -3.28 19.20 -11.40
CA THR A 153 -3.11 18.75 -12.79
C THR A 153 -4.20 17.80 -13.28
N GLY A 154 -4.88 17.14 -12.38
CA GLY A 154 -5.76 16.01 -12.73
C GLY A 154 -4.97 14.84 -13.33
N GLY A 155 -5.68 13.90 -13.97
CA GLY A 155 -5.09 12.75 -14.66
C GLY A 155 -4.49 11.71 -13.72
N ASN A 156 -3.59 10.88 -14.23
CA ASN A 156 -2.90 9.85 -13.44
C ASN A 156 -1.56 10.40 -12.92
N ILE A 157 -1.34 10.30 -11.62
CA ILE A 157 -0.09 10.68 -10.97
C ILE A 157 0.68 9.42 -10.58
N ILE A 158 1.96 9.37 -10.92
CA ILE A 158 2.85 8.25 -10.59
C ILE A 158 4.07 8.81 -9.85
N ALA A 159 4.35 8.27 -8.67
CA ALA A 159 5.60 8.55 -7.99
C ALA A 159 6.75 7.77 -8.64
N VAL A 160 7.85 8.44 -8.91
CA VAL A 160 9.04 7.86 -9.53
C VAL A 160 10.29 8.29 -8.79
N ASP A 161 11.32 7.43 -8.83
CA ASP A 161 12.63 7.71 -8.26
C ASP A 161 13.72 7.43 -9.30
N PRO A 162 14.78 8.23 -9.37
CA PRO A 162 15.90 7.96 -10.26
C PRO A 162 16.64 6.69 -9.82
N VAL A 163 16.93 5.82 -10.77
CA VAL A 163 17.67 4.59 -10.53
C VAL A 163 18.95 4.57 -11.37
N PRO A 164 20.05 3.94 -10.90
CA PRO A 164 21.26 3.74 -11.68
C PRO A 164 20.95 2.96 -12.96
N GLU A 165 21.66 3.32 -14.06
CA GLU A 165 21.42 2.76 -15.39
C GLU A 165 21.53 1.23 -15.43
N GLU A 166 22.49 0.66 -14.70
CA GLU A 166 22.69 -0.78 -14.58
C GLU A 166 21.53 -1.53 -13.90
N ARG A 167 20.64 -0.82 -13.21
CA ARG A 167 19.47 -1.38 -12.52
C ARG A 167 18.15 -1.15 -13.25
N VAL A 168 18.13 -0.40 -14.33
CA VAL A 168 16.93 0.00 -15.09
C VAL A 168 16.10 -1.22 -15.52
N SER A 169 16.75 -2.32 -15.92
CA SER A 169 16.06 -3.56 -16.34
C SER A 169 15.19 -4.22 -15.25
N SER A 170 15.39 -3.84 -13.99
CA SER A 170 14.62 -4.38 -12.84
C SER A 170 13.36 -3.56 -12.52
N TYR A 171 13.11 -2.46 -13.22
CA TYR A 171 12.04 -1.50 -12.92
C TYR A 171 11.19 -1.18 -14.15
N GLY A 172 9.99 -0.68 -13.89
CA GLY A 172 9.23 0.07 -14.89
C GLY A 172 9.83 1.46 -15.06
N VAL A 173 10.04 1.90 -16.29
CA VAL A 173 10.66 3.19 -16.61
C VAL A 173 9.64 4.09 -17.30
N ILE A 174 9.54 5.33 -16.86
CA ILE A 174 8.69 6.32 -17.54
C ILE A 174 9.42 6.93 -18.74
N ALA A 175 8.66 7.28 -19.79
CA ALA A 175 9.14 8.14 -20.87
C ALA A 175 8.71 9.58 -20.56
N PRO A 176 9.62 10.47 -20.16
CA PRO A 176 9.29 11.86 -19.89
C PRO A 176 8.90 12.57 -21.18
N LYS A 177 7.97 13.53 -21.10
CA LYS A 177 7.52 14.37 -22.19
C LYS A 177 7.54 15.85 -21.77
N GLY A 178 8.22 16.68 -22.52
CA GLY A 178 8.32 18.12 -22.24
C GLY A 178 9.30 18.47 -21.14
N GLU A 179 9.21 19.69 -20.65
CA GLU A 179 10.07 20.20 -19.58
C GLU A 179 9.53 19.85 -18.21
N ARG A 180 10.43 19.80 -17.25
CA ARG A 180 10.10 19.54 -15.84
C ARG A 180 9.60 20.82 -15.18
N ASP A 181 8.44 20.75 -14.53
CA ASP A 181 7.91 21.81 -13.69
C ASP A 181 8.10 21.43 -12.20
N GLY A 182 9.15 21.96 -11.60
CA GLY A 182 9.53 21.61 -10.23
C GLY A 182 9.77 20.11 -10.06
N ARG A 183 8.87 19.44 -9.33
CA ARG A 183 8.90 17.98 -9.10
C ARG A 183 8.02 17.20 -10.08
N LEU A 184 7.27 17.89 -10.94
CA LEU A 184 6.34 17.27 -11.88
C LEU A 184 6.96 17.18 -13.27
N ILE A 185 6.71 16.09 -13.96
CA ILE A 185 7.04 15.91 -15.36
C ILE A 185 5.91 15.13 -16.04
N GLN A 186 5.51 15.56 -17.23
CA GLN A 186 4.59 14.77 -18.03
C GLN A 186 5.28 13.51 -18.55
N MET A 187 4.52 12.43 -18.68
CA MET A 187 4.99 11.21 -19.30
C MET A 187 4.16 10.85 -20.54
N SER A 188 4.79 10.26 -21.54
CA SER A 188 4.13 9.73 -22.73
C SER A 188 3.87 8.21 -22.64
N GLY A 189 4.51 7.52 -21.71
CA GLY A 189 4.33 6.09 -21.54
C GLY A 189 5.17 5.51 -20.39
N ILE A 190 4.93 4.24 -20.11
CA ILE A 190 5.70 3.43 -19.14
C ILE A 190 6.21 2.21 -19.91
N PHE A 191 7.51 1.94 -19.81
CA PHE A 191 8.15 0.75 -20.35
C PHE A 191 8.44 -0.21 -19.23
N ILE A 192 7.94 -1.45 -19.34
CA ILE A 192 8.23 -2.53 -18.40
C ILE A 192 9.08 -3.55 -19.15
N PHE A 193 10.33 -3.72 -18.72
CA PHE A 193 11.22 -4.73 -19.29
C PHE A 193 10.94 -6.09 -18.64
N PHE A 194 10.25 -6.98 -19.35
CA PHE A 194 10.18 -8.38 -18.97
C PHE A 194 11.45 -9.08 -19.42
N ILE A 195 12.37 -9.37 -18.52
CA ILE A 195 13.39 -10.37 -18.80
C ILE A 195 12.69 -11.73 -18.64
N SER A 196 12.24 -12.31 -19.76
CA SER A 196 11.84 -13.70 -19.82
C SER A 196 13.10 -14.53 -19.64
N LEU A 197 13.38 -14.98 -18.42
CA LEU A 197 14.29 -16.09 -18.18
C LEU A 197 13.57 -17.35 -18.62
N LEU A 198 13.63 -17.65 -19.92
CA LEU A 198 13.47 -19.00 -20.42
C LEU A 198 14.74 -19.77 -20.03
N GLN A 199 14.69 -20.51 -18.94
CA GLN A 199 15.48 -21.70 -18.67
C GLN A 199 14.58 -22.77 -18.11
#